data_d9f10cd72fff43a14abf8e74ee4880ce
#
_entry.id   d9f10cd72fff43a14abf8e74ee4880ce
#
_cell.length_a   1.000
_cell.length_b   1.000
_cell.length_c   1.000
_cell.angle_alpha   90.00
_cell.angle_beta   90.00
_cell.angle_gamma   90.00
#
_symmetry.space_group_name_H-M   'P 1'
#
loop_
_entity.id
_entity.type
_entity.pdbx_description
1 polymer ?
#
loop_
_entity_poly.entity_id
_entity_poly.type
_entity_poly.pdbx_seq_one_letter_code
_entity_poly.pdbx_strand_id
1 'polypeptide(L)'
;MFQQEINQYLTTHHYTHIDLKAVLFDMDGVLFDSMKNHATAWHEAMKQYGMNLSKEEAYLHEGRTGSATVNIVSQRERGYEADEEEIKRIYQTKSDIFNQLPKAAPMPGAFEVLKKIKEAGLIPMVVTGSGQLSLLDKLNHHFPGIFQRELMVTAFDVKYGKPNPEPYLMALQKAGIQANEAIVIENAPLGAVSYTHLRAHETDSYL
;
A
#
# COMPACT_ATOMS: atom_id res chain seq x y z
N MET A 1 -3.32 -23.23 -15.43
CA MET A 1 -4.49 -22.93 -14.61
C MET A 1 -5.06 -21.56 -14.98
N PHE A 2 -4.30 -20.51 -15.18
CA PHE A 2 -4.79 -19.15 -15.49
C PHE A 2 -4.56 -18.70 -16.95
N GLN A 3 -4.44 -19.63 -17.88
CA GLN A 3 -4.10 -19.30 -19.28
C GLN A 3 -5.22 -18.53 -20.00
N GLN A 4 -6.47 -18.82 -19.67
CA GLN A 4 -7.61 -18.13 -20.27
C GLN A 4 -7.68 -16.67 -19.80
N GLU A 5 -7.51 -16.44 -18.50
CA GLU A 5 -7.46 -15.10 -17.88
C GLU A 5 -6.28 -14.28 -18.41
N ILE A 6 -5.11 -14.90 -18.55
CA ILE A 6 -3.93 -14.26 -19.15
C ILE A 6 -4.20 -13.87 -20.61
N ASN A 7 -4.76 -14.76 -21.41
CA ASN A 7 -5.07 -14.47 -22.80
C ASN A 7 -6.12 -13.38 -22.94
N GLN A 8 -7.16 -13.39 -22.08
CA GLN A 8 -8.16 -12.34 -22.04
C GLN A 8 -7.52 -11.00 -21.66
N TYR A 9 -6.65 -10.98 -20.65
CA TYR A 9 -5.91 -9.82 -20.24
C TYR A 9 -5.08 -9.23 -21.40
N LEU A 10 -4.26 -10.06 -22.06
CA LEU A 10 -3.44 -9.64 -23.20
C LEU A 10 -4.29 -9.04 -24.33
N THR A 11 -5.42 -9.70 -24.65
CA THR A 11 -6.33 -9.23 -25.71
C THR A 11 -6.97 -7.90 -25.34
N THR A 12 -7.46 -7.75 -24.10
CA THR A 12 -8.14 -6.53 -23.64
C THR A 12 -7.21 -5.32 -23.64
N HIS A 13 -5.93 -5.52 -23.34
CA HIS A 13 -4.93 -4.46 -23.21
C HIS A 13 -3.99 -4.34 -24.44
N HIS A 14 -4.28 -5.09 -25.50
CA HIS A 14 -3.48 -5.10 -26.74
C HIS A 14 -2.01 -5.46 -26.55
N TYR A 15 -1.70 -6.28 -25.52
CA TYR A 15 -0.36 -6.79 -25.31
C TYR A 15 -0.14 -8.09 -26.08
N THR A 16 1.07 -8.28 -26.62
CA THR A 16 1.46 -9.51 -27.32
C THR A 16 1.94 -10.61 -26.38
N HIS A 17 2.49 -10.23 -25.22
CA HIS A 17 3.02 -11.13 -24.20
C HIS A 17 3.11 -10.41 -22.86
N ILE A 18 3.31 -11.18 -21.78
CA ILE A 18 3.65 -10.68 -20.46
C ILE A 18 5.16 -10.89 -20.25
N ASP A 19 5.88 -9.81 -19.99
CA ASP A 19 7.32 -9.83 -19.63
C ASP A 19 7.48 -9.26 -18.22
N LEU A 20 7.20 -10.11 -17.21
CA LEU A 20 7.24 -9.68 -15.81
C LEU A 20 8.66 -9.39 -15.36
N LYS A 21 8.85 -8.23 -14.76
CA LYS A 21 10.11 -7.77 -14.15
C LYS A 21 9.99 -7.52 -12.65
N ALA A 22 8.80 -7.16 -12.16
CA ALA A 22 8.60 -6.85 -10.76
C ALA A 22 7.27 -7.37 -10.20
N VAL A 23 7.25 -7.56 -8.88
CA VAL A 23 6.05 -7.81 -8.09
C VAL A 23 5.95 -6.76 -6.99
N LEU A 24 4.88 -5.96 -7.04
CA LEU A 24 4.63 -4.84 -6.14
C LEU A 24 3.68 -5.31 -5.03
N PHE A 25 4.14 -5.28 -3.79
CA PHE A 25 3.39 -5.74 -2.64
C PHE A 25 2.84 -4.55 -1.84
N ASP A 26 1.56 -4.55 -1.52
CA ASP A 26 1.14 -3.84 -0.32
C ASP A 26 1.77 -4.51 0.91
N MET A 27 1.76 -3.82 2.03
CA MET A 27 2.42 -4.31 3.23
C MET A 27 1.43 -4.86 4.26
N ASP A 28 0.45 -4.05 4.63
CA ASP A 28 -0.45 -4.34 5.74
C ASP A 28 -1.61 -5.20 5.23
N GLY A 29 -1.78 -6.41 5.78
CA GLY A 29 -2.74 -7.40 5.26
C GLY A 29 -2.19 -8.27 4.12
N VAL A 30 -1.02 -7.97 3.57
CA VAL A 30 -0.34 -8.76 2.51
C VAL A 30 0.96 -9.39 3.01
N LEU A 31 1.89 -8.60 3.51
CA LEU A 31 3.15 -9.10 4.08
C LEU A 31 3.06 -9.34 5.58
N PHE A 32 2.21 -8.57 6.29
CA PHE A 32 2.00 -8.68 7.73
C PHE A 32 0.51 -8.74 8.06
N ASP A 33 0.14 -9.56 9.04
CA ASP A 33 -1.20 -9.58 9.64
C ASP A 33 -1.36 -8.41 10.64
N SER A 34 -1.37 -7.19 10.12
CA SER A 34 -1.31 -5.95 10.89
C SER A 34 -2.62 -5.18 10.92
N MET A 35 -3.59 -5.51 10.06
CA MET A 35 -4.80 -4.69 9.90
C MET A 35 -5.64 -4.56 11.16
N LYS A 36 -5.74 -5.60 11.98
CA LYS A 36 -6.42 -5.54 13.28
C LYS A 36 -5.79 -4.50 14.22
N ASN A 37 -4.46 -4.41 14.21
CA ASN A 37 -3.73 -3.42 14.98
C ASN A 37 -3.95 -2.00 14.43
N HIS A 38 -3.92 -1.83 13.10
CA HIS A 38 -4.21 -0.56 12.47
C HIS A 38 -5.62 -0.07 12.78
N ALA A 39 -6.62 -0.95 12.67
CA ALA A 39 -8.01 -0.62 12.97
C ALA A 39 -8.19 -0.19 14.45
N THR A 40 -7.55 -0.91 15.38
CA THR A 40 -7.58 -0.56 16.81
C THR A 40 -6.89 0.78 17.06
N ALA A 41 -5.69 0.99 16.49
CA ALA A 41 -4.94 2.22 16.71
C ALA A 41 -5.64 3.45 16.11
N TRP A 42 -6.23 3.34 14.94
CA TRP A 42 -7.02 4.41 14.34
C TRP A 42 -8.27 4.75 15.16
N HIS A 43 -9.03 3.73 15.57
CA HIS A 43 -10.22 3.92 16.41
C HIS A 43 -9.88 4.67 17.70
N GLU A 44 -8.89 4.20 18.44
CA GLU A 44 -8.51 4.80 19.72
C GLU A 44 -7.89 6.19 19.56
N ALA A 45 -7.09 6.40 18.52
CA ALA A 45 -6.54 7.73 18.24
C ALA A 45 -7.65 8.74 17.91
N MET A 46 -8.53 8.44 16.96
CA MET A 46 -9.62 9.34 16.58
C MET A 46 -10.53 9.68 17.77
N LYS A 47 -10.81 8.69 18.62
CA LYS A 47 -11.60 8.88 19.84
C LYS A 47 -10.98 9.90 20.79
N GLN A 48 -9.65 9.94 20.95
CA GLN A 48 -8.97 10.91 21.80
C GLN A 48 -9.13 12.34 21.30
N TYR A 49 -9.37 12.53 20.00
CA TYR A 49 -9.61 13.83 19.37
C TYR A 49 -11.11 14.13 19.17
N GLY A 50 -12.00 13.34 19.81
CA GLY A 50 -13.45 13.55 19.75
C GLY A 50 -14.07 13.21 18.40
N MET A 51 -13.40 12.41 17.58
CA MET A 51 -13.90 11.94 16.28
C MET A 51 -14.26 10.46 16.34
N ASN A 52 -15.29 10.07 15.60
CA ASN A 52 -15.70 8.68 15.50
C ASN A 52 -15.16 8.03 14.23
N LEU A 53 -14.36 6.99 14.40
CA LEU A 53 -13.93 6.07 13.35
C LEU A 53 -14.04 4.65 13.89
N SER A 54 -14.98 3.86 13.40
CA SER A 54 -15.12 2.47 13.85
C SER A 54 -13.95 1.61 13.35
N LYS A 55 -13.74 0.46 14.00
CA LYS A 55 -12.68 -0.47 13.55
C LYS A 55 -12.99 -1.03 12.16
N GLU A 56 -14.25 -1.28 11.88
CA GLU A 56 -14.73 -1.75 10.57
C GLU A 56 -14.48 -0.69 9.50
N GLU A 57 -14.77 0.58 9.81
CA GLU A 57 -14.52 1.69 8.90
C GLU A 57 -13.03 1.89 8.63
N ALA A 58 -12.17 1.65 9.61
CA ALA A 58 -10.72 1.77 9.43
C ALA A 58 -10.17 0.85 8.32
N TYR A 59 -10.80 -0.31 8.08
CA TYR A 59 -10.46 -1.18 6.93
C TYR A 59 -10.81 -0.54 5.59
N LEU A 60 -11.84 0.31 5.53
CA LEU A 60 -12.20 1.03 4.29
C LEU A 60 -11.20 2.13 3.94
N HIS A 61 -10.38 2.55 4.90
CA HIS A 61 -9.32 3.54 4.72
C HIS A 61 -7.94 2.89 4.48
N GLU A 62 -7.87 1.56 4.41
CA GLU A 62 -6.63 0.84 4.14
C GLU A 62 -5.98 1.29 2.83
N GLY A 63 -4.66 1.49 2.86
CA GLY A 63 -3.90 1.99 1.70
C GLY A 63 -3.82 3.51 1.57
N ARG A 64 -4.69 4.29 2.27
CA ARG A 64 -4.59 5.75 2.31
C ARG A 64 -3.37 6.20 3.12
N THR A 65 -2.89 7.42 2.82
CA THR A 65 -1.96 8.12 3.73
C THR A 65 -2.67 8.49 5.03
N GLY A 66 -1.90 8.64 6.10
CA GLY A 66 -2.45 9.05 7.40
C GLY A 66 -3.16 10.40 7.33
N SER A 67 -2.61 11.37 6.58
CA SER A 67 -3.23 12.68 6.38
C SER A 67 -4.58 12.60 5.69
N ALA A 68 -4.69 11.79 4.65
CA ALA A 68 -5.97 11.61 3.94
C ALA A 68 -7.04 10.99 4.86
N THR A 69 -6.67 9.98 5.68
CA THR A 69 -7.60 9.39 6.64
C THR A 69 -8.06 10.40 7.67
N VAL A 70 -7.14 11.19 8.26
CA VAL A 70 -7.50 12.23 9.23
C VAL A 70 -8.45 13.26 8.62
N ASN A 71 -8.14 13.75 7.43
CA ASN A 71 -8.97 14.78 6.77
C ASN A 71 -10.36 14.29 6.42
N ILE A 72 -10.51 13.06 5.90
CA ILE A 72 -11.82 12.48 5.60
C ILE A 72 -12.67 12.40 6.87
N VAL A 73 -12.10 11.91 7.98
CA VAL A 73 -12.84 11.78 9.24
C VAL A 73 -13.14 13.16 9.84
N SER A 74 -12.19 14.10 9.84
CA SER A 74 -12.38 15.46 10.34
C SER A 74 -13.46 16.19 9.53
N GLN A 75 -13.41 16.13 8.21
CA GLN A 75 -14.44 16.74 7.35
C GLN A 75 -15.83 16.19 7.64
N ARG A 76 -15.95 14.86 7.85
CA ARG A 76 -17.24 14.23 8.18
C ARG A 76 -17.75 14.61 9.56
N GLU A 77 -16.89 14.59 10.58
CA GLU A 77 -17.31 14.77 11.99
C GLU A 77 -17.45 16.24 12.40
N ARG A 78 -16.67 17.12 11.75
CA ARG A 78 -16.52 18.53 12.16
C ARG A 78 -16.88 19.53 11.07
N GLY A 79 -16.99 19.10 9.80
CA GLY A 79 -17.28 19.96 8.65
C GLY A 79 -16.08 20.72 8.09
N TYR A 80 -14.84 20.41 8.55
CA TYR A 80 -13.61 21.02 8.05
C TYR A 80 -12.45 20.03 8.10
N GLU A 81 -11.43 20.25 7.26
CA GLU A 81 -10.19 19.48 7.28
C GLU A 81 -9.31 19.91 8.47
N ALA A 82 -8.59 18.96 9.04
CA ALA A 82 -7.59 19.24 10.08
C ALA A 82 -6.39 19.98 9.48
N ASP A 83 -5.78 20.87 10.25
CA ASP A 83 -4.51 21.50 9.86
C ASP A 83 -3.33 20.53 9.95
N GLU A 84 -2.19 20.91 9.35
CA GLU A 84 -1.00 20.05 9.30
C GLU A 84 -0.49 19.64 10.68
N GLU A 85 -0.60 20.52 11.67
CA GLU A 85 -0.17 20.27 13.05
C GLU A 85 -1.08 19.26 13.74
N GLU A 86 -2.40 19.39 13.55
CA GLU A 86 -3.39 18.46 14.09
C GLU A 86 -3.23 17.08 13.42
N ILE A 87 -3.07 17.03 12.10
CA ILE A 87 -2.80 15.79 11.37
C ILE A 87 -1.58 15.08 11.95
N LYS A 88 -0.47 15.79 12.18
CA LYS A 88 0.75 15.23 12.77
C LYS A 88 0.50 14.66 14.17
N ARG A 89 -0.21 15.41 15.02
CA ARG A 89 -0.55 14.96 16.39
C ARG A 89 -1.42 13.70 16.38
N ILE A 90 -2.48 13.68 15.57
CA ILE A 90 -3.37 12.52 15.47
C ILE A 90 -2.60 11.31 14.95
N TYR A 91 -1.81 11.48 13.89
CA TYR A 91 -1.02 10.40 13.32
C TYR A 91 0.06 9.87 14.28
N GLN A 92 0.69 10.77 15.04
CA GLN A 92 1.64 10.37 16.09
C GLN A 92 0.94 9.55 17.19
N THR A 93 -0.22 10.02 17.68
CA THR A 93 -1.03 9.28 18.66
C THR A 93 -1.39 7.89 18.15
N LYS A 94 -1.85 7.81 16.88
CA LYS A 94 -2.13 6.52 16.23
C LYS A 94 -0.90 5.61 16.19
N SER A 95 0.26 6.17 15.86
CA SER A 95 1.51 5.42 15.77
C SER A 95 1.97 4.92 17.13
N ASP A 96 1.83 5.73 18.18
CA ASP A 96 2.19 5.38 19.55
C ASP A 96 1.30 4.24 20.06
N ILE A 97 -0.02 4.33 19.83
CA ILE A 97 -0.95 3.24 20.17
C ILE A 97 -0.59 1.98 19.40
N PHE A 98 -0.36 2.07 18.08
CA PHE A 98 0.02 0.93 17.26
C PHE A 98 1.28 0.23 17.77
N ASN A 99 2.29 1.00 18.18
CA ASN A 99 3.56 0.48 18.69
C ASN A 99 3.43 -0.20 20.07
N GLN A 100 2.38 0.10 20.83
CA GLN A 100 2.07 -0.56 22.12
C GLN A 100 1.29 -1.87 21.94
N LEU A 101 0.68 -2.09 20.77
CA LEU A 101 -0.02 -3.34 20.47
C LEU A 101 0.98 -4.48 20.22
N PRO A 102 0.55 -5.75 20.36
CA PRO A 102 1.37 -6.89 20.01
C PRO A 102 1.87 -6.78 18.56
N LYS A 103 3.15 -7.07 18.33
CA LYS A 103 3.73 -6.98 16.98
C LYS A 103 3.01 -7.92 16.02
N ALA A 104 2.61 -7.39 14.87
CA ALA A 104 2.01 -8.19 13.82
C ALA A 104 3.03 -9.19 13.26
N ALA A 105 2.60 -10.44 13.12
CA ALA A 105 3.39 -11.49 12.50
C ALA A 105 3.40 -11.33 10.97
N PRO A 106 4.42 -11.86 10.27
CA PRO A 106 4.36 -12.05 8.83
C PRO A 106 3.15 -12.91 8.43
N MET A 107 2.58 -12.64 7.28
CA MET A 107 1.53 -13.49 6.70
C MET A 107 2.12 -14.88 6.40
N PRO A 108 1.37 -15.97 6.70
CA PRO A 108 1.83 -17.32 6.39
C PRO A 108 2.17 -17.47 4.90
N GLY A 109 3.36 -18.01 4.61
CA GLY A 109 3.83 -18.22 3.23
C GLY A 109 4.43 -16.99 2.55
N ALA A 110 4.39 -15.80 3.16
CA ALA A 110 4.90 -14.58 2.54
C ALA A 110 6.40 -14.69 2.20
N PHE A 111 7.21 -15.21 3.12
CA PHE A 111 8.64 -15.34 2.89
C PHE A 111 8.97 -16.33 1.77
N GLU A 112 8.27 -17.45 1.71
CA GLU A 112 8.43 -18.47 0.67
C GLU A 112 8.08 -17.92 -0.72
N VAL A 113 7.03 -17.13 -0.82
CA VAL A 113 6.62 -16.46 -2.08
C VAL A 113 7.67 -15.43 -2.49
N LEU A 114 8.11 -14.57 -1.57
CA LEU A 114 9.13 -13.56 -1.83
C LEU A 114 10.45 -14.18 -2.30
N LYS A 115 10.86 -15.29 -1.67
CA LYS A 115 12.05 -16.05 -2.07
C LYS A 115 11.94 -16.57 -3.50
N LYS A 116 10.81 -17.19 -3.85
CA LYS A 116 10.56 -17.71 -5.21
C LYS A 116 10.55 -16.57 -6.25
N ILE A 117 10.02 -15.40 -5.92
CA ILE A 117 10.02 -14.23 -6.80
C ILE A 117 11.47 -13.80 -7.09
N LYS A 118 12.32 -13.72 -6.07
CA LYS A 118 13.75 -13.43 -6.27
C LYS A 118 14.48 -14.51 -7.07
N GLU A 119 14.22 -15.77 -6.77
CA GLU A 119 14.79 -16.91 -7.51
C GLU A 119 14.38 -16.91 -9.00
N ALA A 120 13.19 -16.39 -9.30
CA ALA A 120 12.72 -16.18 -10.67
C ALA A 120 13.34 -14.93 -11.36
N GLY A 121 14.22 -14.19 -10.68
CA GLY A 121 14.85 -12.98 -11.22
C GLY A 121 13.94 -11.73 -11.21
N LEU A 122 12.77 -11.82 -10.55
CA LEU A 122 11.85 -10.68 -10.43
C LEU A 122 12.22 -9.78 -9.25
N ILE A 123 11.87 -8.50 -9.35
CA ILE A 123 12.12 -7.47 -8.34
C ILE A 123 10.93 -7.40 -7.37
N PRO A 124 11.07 -7.80 -6.09
CA PRO A 124 10.04 -7.56 -5.09
C PRO A 124 10.12 -6.12 -4.59
N MET A 125 9.01 -5.40 -4.60
CA MET A 125 8.89 -4.02 -4.13
C MET A 125 7.76 -3.88 -3.12
N VAL A 126 7.89 -2.94 -2.18
CA VAL A 126 6.82 -2.57 -1.24
C VAL A 126 6.22 -1.23 -1.64
N VAL A 127 4.88 -1.17 -1.70
CA VAL A 127 4.10 0.04 -1.97
C VAL A 127 3.05 0.21 -0.87
N THR A 128 3.36 1.03 0.13
CA THR A 128 2.54 1.18 1.35
C THR A 128 2.15 2.62 1.64
N GLY A 129 0.97 2.82 2.20
CA GLY A 129 0.55 4.10 2.79
C GLY A 129 1.19 4.43 4.14
N SER A 130 2.05 3.56 4.67
CA SER A 130 2.75 3.79 5.95
C SER A 130 3.89 4.79 5.78
N GLY A 131 4.03 5.71 6.77
CA GLY A 131 5.12 6.67 6.87
C GLY A 131 6.07 6.38 8.04
N GLN A 132 6.31 5.12 8.41
CA GLN A 132 7.20 4.77 9.51
C GLN A 132 8.65 4.63 9.03
N LEU A 133 9.57 5.36 9.68
CA LEU A 133 11.00 5.33 9.34
C LEU A 133 11.65 3.96 9.58
N SER A 134 11.15 3.20 10.55
CA SER A 134 11.64 1.85 10.90
C SER A 134 11.12 0.74 9.98
N LEU A 135 10.42 1.10 8.89
CA LEU A 135 9.76 0.14 8.02
C LEU A 135 10.75 -0.84 7.38
N LEU A 136 11.87 -0.31 6.85
CA LEU A 136 12.90 -1.16 6.23
C LEU A 136 13.52 -2.13 7.23
N ASP A 137 13.77 -1.68 8.47
CA ASP A 137 14.33 -2.54 9.52
C ASP A 137 13.36 -3.68 9.87
N LYS A 138 12.07 -3.37 9.96
CA LYS A 138 11.01 -4.38 10.15
C LYS A 138 10.98 -5.38 9.00
N LEU A 139 11.03 -4.90 7.75
CA LEU A 139 11.05 -5.77 6.57
C LEU A 139 12.30 -6.64 6.54
N ASN A 140 13.50 -6.08 6.80
CA ASN A 140 14.74 -6.83 6.83
C ASN A 140 14.83 -7.84 7.97
N HIS A 141 14.19 -7.56 9.11
CA HIS A 141 14.10 -8.50 10.21
C HIS A 141 13.31 -9.77 9.83
N HIS A 142 12.19 -9.62 9.13
CA HIS A 142 11.31 -10.73 8.78
C HIS A 142 11.60 -11.33 7.39
N PHE A 143 12.11 -10.53 6.46
CA PHE A 143 12.39 -10.90 5.07
C PHE A 143 13.81 -10.47 4.69
N PRO A 144 14.87 -11.06 5.31
CA PRO A 144 16.24 -10.60 5.15
C PRO A 144 16.72 -10.67 3.70
N GLY A 145 17.28 -9.55 3.22
CA GLY A 145 17.83 -9.44 1.88
C GLY A 145 16.82 -9.45 0.72
N ILE A 146 15.53 -9.35 1.01
CA ILE A 146 14.48 -9.32 -0.02
C ILE A 146 14.30 -7.92 -0.60
N PHE A 147 14.05 -6.93 0.25
CA PHE A 147 13.68 -5.57 -0.16
C PHE A 147 14.87 -4.62 -0.16
N GLN A 148 14.85 -3.66 -1.07
CA GLN A 148 15.83 -2.58 -1.19
C GLN A 148 15.14 -1.25 -0.92
N ARG A 149 15.78 -0.36 -0.14
CA ARG A 149 15.19 0.91 0.26
C ARG A 149 14.82 1.80 -0.93
N GLU A 150 15.66 1.79 -1.94
CA GLU A 150 15.52 2.60 -3.16
C GLU A 150 14.29 2.21 -3.97
N LEU A 151 13.84 0.97 -3.84
CA LEU A 151 12.69 0.39 -4.54
C LEU A 151 11.42 0.37 -3.70
N MET A 152 11.45 0.88 -2.45
CA MET A 152 10.26 1.03 -1.63
C MET A 152 9.53 2.33 -1.97
N VAL A 153 8.19 2.28 -1.89
CA VAL A 153 7.31 3.46 -1.94
C VAL A 153 6.50 3.52 -0.65
N THR A 154 6.60 4.64 0.03
CA THR A 154 5.96 4.92 1.32
C THR A 154 5.14 6.20 1.26
N ALA A 155 4.44 6.57 2.33
CA ALA A 155 3.72 7.84 2.41
C ALA A 155 4.64 9.07 2.22
N PHE A 156 5.94 8.94 2.38
CA PHE A 156 6.90 10.04 2.17
C PHE A 156 7.28 10.26 0.71
N ASP A 157 7.03 9.28 -0.15
CA ASP A 157 7.42 9.33 -1.56
C ASP A 157 6.33 9.92 -2.45
N VAL A 158 5.10 10.08 -1.94
CA VAL A 158 3.91 10.44 -2.72
C VAL A 158 3.13 11.58 -2.06
N LYS A 159 2.47 12.38 -2.88
CA LYS A 159 1.52 13.39 -2.42
C LYS A 159 0.16 12.79 -2.10
N TYR A 160 -0.29 11.88 -2.94
CA TYR A 160 -1.58 11.22 -2.82
C TYR A 160 -1.39 9.72 -2.62
N GLY A 161 -2.02 9.18 -1.56
CA GLY A 161 -2.09 7.75 -1.33
C GLY A 161 -3.17 7.06 -2.16
N LYS A 162 -3.24 5.73 -2.07
CA LYS A 162 -4.32 4.94 -2.68
C LYS A 162 -5.69 5.53 -2.28
N PRO A 163 -6.68 5.63 -3.16
CA PRO A 163 -6.80 5.01 -4.47
C PRO A 163 -6.17 5.80 -5.63
N ASN A 164 -5.41 6.89 -5.37
CA ASN A 164 -4.68 7.58 -6.42
C ASN A 164 -3.63 6.62 -7.01
N PRO A 165 -3.38 6.62 -8.33
CA PRO A 165 -2.38 5.75 -8.96
C PRO A 165 -0.93 6.12 -8.62
N GLU A 166 -0.69 7.29 -8.06
CA GLU A 166 0.65 7.83 -7.79
C GLU A 166 1.59 6.86 -7.07
N PRO A 167 1.18 6.09 -6.01
CA PRO A 167 2.08 5.16 -5.35
C PRO A 167 2.62 4.07 -6.28
N TYR A 168 1.78 3.53 -7.14
CA TYR A 168 2.19 2.50 -8.09
C TYR A 168 2.97 3.07 -9.27
N LEU A 169 2.60 4.27 -9.79
CA LEU A 169 3.40 5.00 -10.78
C LEU A 169 4.81 5.27 -10.26
N MET A 170 4.93 5.71 -9.01
CA MET A 170 6.22 5.92 -8.36
C MET A 170 7.03 4.62 -8.27
N ALA A 171 6.39 3.48 -7.97
CA ALA A 171 7.05 2.19 -7.92
C ALA A 171 7.59 1.77 -9.30
N LEU A 172 6.77 1.91 -10.35
CA LEU A 172 7.20 1.64 -11.72
C LEU A 172 8.38 2.53 -12.15
N GLN A 173 8.30 3.83 -11.82
CA GLN A 173 9.38 4.78 -12.09
C GLN A 173 10.69 4.39 -11.37
N LYS A 174 10.62 4.04 -10.08
CA LYS A 174 11.80 3.59 -9.29
C LYS A 174 12.41 2.31 -9.86
N ALA A 175 11.60 1.41 -10.39
CA ALA A 175 12.07 0.16 -11.02
C ALA A 175 12.52 0.34 -12.48
N GLY A 176 12.17 1.46 -13.13
CA GLY A 176 12.45 1.70 -14.55
C GLY A 176 11.68 0.76 -15.47
N ILE A 177 10.44 0.40 -15.11
CA ILE A 177 9.59 -0.55 -15.83
C ILE A 177 8.22 0.05 -16.17
N GLN A 178 7.49 -0.62 -17.07
CA GLN A 178 6.14 -0.27 -17.48
C GLN A 178 5.10 -1.07 -16.67
N ALA A 179 3.83 -0.66 -16.68
CA ALA A 179 2.78 -1.29 -15.91
C ALA A 179 2.51 -2.75 -16.33
N ASN A 180 2.64 -3.09 -17.62
CA ASN A 180 2.51 -4.46 -18.12
C ASN A 180 3.67 -5.38 -17.73
N GLU A 181 4.75 -4.83 -17.14
CA GLU A 181 5.91 -5.57 -16.65
C GLU A 181 5.84 -5.85 -15.14
N ALA A 182 4.73 -5.49 -14.47
CA ALA A 182 4.53 -5.68 -13.05
C ALA A 182 3.23 -6.40 -12.70
N ILE A 183 3.26 -7.15 -11.59
CA ILE A 183 2.06 -7.65 -10.89
C ILE A 183 1.95 -6.94 -9.56
N VAL A 184 0.73 -6.60 -9.15
CA VAL A 184 0.42 -6.06 -7.82
C VAL A 184 -0.25 -7.13 -6.97
N ILE A 185 0.21 -7.27 -5.72
CA ILE A 185 -0.41 -8.08 -4.67
C ILE A 185 -1.00 -7.13 -3.64
N GLU A 186 -2.32 -7.15 -3.53
CA GLU A 186 -3.09 -6.16 -2.77
C GLU A 186 -4.33 -6.82 -2.16
N ASN A 187 -4.67 -6.46 -0.92
CA ASN A 187 -5.87 -6.93 -0.22
C ASN A 187 -6.94 -5.84 -0.08
N ALA A 188 -6.54 -4.56 -0.14
CA ALA A 188 -7.46 -3.44 0.06
C ALA A 188 -8.14 -3.02 -1.25
N PRO A 189 -9.47 -2.75 -1.23
CA PRO A 189 -10.17 -2.25 -2.42
C PRO A 189 -9.56 -0.97 -3.00
N LEU A 190 -9.10 -0.05 -2.14
CA LEU A 190 -8.47 1.20 -2.59
C LEU A 190 -7.16 0.97 -3.32
N GLY A 191 -6.39 -0.04 -2.92
CA GLY A 191 -5.17 -0.41 -3.62
C GLY A 191 -5.45 -1.05 -4.98
N ALA A 192 -6.49 -1.90 -5.06
CA ALA A 192 -6.95 -2.46 -6.33
C ALA A 192 -7.42 -1.38 -7.30
N VAL A 193 -8.18 -0.38 -6.83
CA VAL A 193 -8.59 0.79 -7.62
C VAL A 193 -7.37 1.59 -8.08
N SER A 194 -6.42 1.87 -7.18
CA SER A 194 -5.19 2.59 -7.47
C SER A 194 -4.40 1.95 -8.64
N TYR A 195 -4.26 0.63 -8.62
CA TYR A 195 -3.58 -0.09 -9.69
C TYR A 195 -4.40 -0.16 -10.98
N THR A 196 -5.71 -0.27 -10.89
CA THR A 196 -6.59 -0.29 -12.08
C THR A 196 -6.55 1.04 -12.82
N HIS A 197 -6.45 2.17 -12.10
CA HIS A 197 -6.32 3.50 -12.69
C HIS A 197 -4.98 3.71 -13.42
N LEU A 198 -3.91 2.99 -13.06
CA LEU A 198 -2.64 3.00 -13.80
C LEU A 198 -2.83 2.68 -15.27
N ARG A 199 -3.70 1.73 -15.58
CA ARG A 199 -3.95 1.27 -16.95
C ARG A 199 -4.76 2.25 -17.79
N ALA A 200 -5.60 3.08 -17.16
CA ALA A 200 -6.30 4.15 -17.85
C ALA A 200 -5.36 5.25 -18.34
N HIS A 201 -4.29 5.52 -17.59
CA HIS A 201 -3.26 6.50 -18.00
C HIS A 201 -2.34 6.01 -19.12
N GLU A 202 -2.17 4.69 -19.30
CA GLU A 202 -1.37 4.16 -20.42
C GLU A 202 -2.06 4.34 -21.77
N THR A 203 -3.40 4.34 -21.81
CA THR A 203 -4.16 4.54 -23.06
C THR A 203 -4.21 5.99 -23.49
N ASP A 204 -4.06 6.95 -22.59
CA ASP A 204 -4.10 8.38 -22.89
C ASP A 204 -2.75 8.95 -23.37
N SER A 205 -1.66 8.22 -23.22
CA SER A 205 -0.32 8.67 -23.65
C SER A 205 0.04 8.32 -25.10
N TYR A 206 -0.86 7.71 -25.86
CA TYR A 206 -0.69 7.33 -27.26
C TYR A 206 -1.75 7.95 -28.22
N LEU A 207 -2.49 8.98 -27.77
CA LEU A 207 -3.37 9.80 -28.60
C LEU A 207 -2.74 11.22 -28.80
#